data_865423b68a5b233d32affe4ccb505ad6
#
_entry.id   865423b68a5b233d32affe4ccb505ad6
#
_cell.length_a   1.000
_cell.length_b   1.000
_cell.length_c   1.000
_cell.angle_alpha   90.00
_cell.angle_beta   90.00
_cell.angle_gamma   90.00
#
_symmetry.space_group_name_H-M   'P 1'
#
loop_
_entity.id
_entity.type
_entity.pdbx_description
1 polymer ?
#
loop_
_entity_poly.entity_id
_entity_poly.type
_entity_poly.pdbx_seq_one_letter_code
_entity_poly.pdbx_strand_id
1 'polypeptide(L)'
;MKTLKGMSALLLVGLMLGGCADSSDSMAAQKEAMTMAQTQALQESGNDAIAEAAPLSQAEILAAVPERVTMEVTGEDGTQKIDAEVILPDQAIMAGTLEKRDFSEDGIKDYLKDSKFVDDMERLDILIDPDVIVIRDTAYDKDPDMEAENEDADLNAYQQLANELMRQLGSEQKAVEGTSYLGSDGEVYDFWTTAMIHDTLVEANSQPKAYFSVGTLIDGKLSELSIYADYLVKDEEEASLMEFSDILKAFETLMENGVIVPTPSGQPVETIRLCYMADARGNKYTFYPVWNFEVSYTAEWLKGDDGPHATRYVVLDACTGELVEHHIGGVE
;
A
#
# COMPACT_ATOMS: atom_id res chain seq x y z
N MET A 1 -44.37 30.90 23.05
CA MET A 1 -43.60 32.10 22.70
C MET A 1 -42.38 32.17 23.61
N LYS A 2 -41.21 31.92 23.07
CA LYS A 2 -39.94 32.56 23.38
C LYS A 2 -38.86 31.88 22.49
N THR A 3 -38.54 32.62 21.47
CA THR A 3 -37.43 32.37 20.54
C THR A 3 -36.11 32.61 21.24
N LEU A 4 -35.15 31.68 21.12
CA LEU A 4 -33.74 31.98 21.33
C LEU A 4 -32.99 31.76 20.03
N LYS A 5 -32.44 32.84 19.54
CA LYS A 5 -31.49 32.87 18.43
C LYS A 5 -30.12 32.44 18.95
N GLY A 6 -29.55 31.38 18.40
CA GLY A 6 -28.13 31.05 18.57
C GLY A 6 -27.31 31.74 17.47
N MET A 7 -26.34 32.52 17.87
CA MET A 7 -25.42 33.29 17.03
C MET A 7 -24.32 32.32 16.50
N SER A 8 -24.25 32.23 15.19
CA SER A 8 -23.06 31.69 14.51
C SER A 8 -21.92 32.69 14.63
N ALA A 9 -20.83 32.31 15.23
CA ALA A 9 -19.58 33.05 15.19
C ALA A 9 -18.73 32.56 14.01
N LEU A 10 -18.79 33.30 12.92
CA LEU A 10 -17.86 33.21 11.82
C LEU A 10 -16.51 33.77 12.28
N LEU A 11 -15.49 32.96 12.41
CA LEU A 11 -14.12 33.41 12.58
C LEU A 11 -13.41 33.34 11.23
N LEU A 12 -13.44 34.46 10.51
CA LEU A 12 -12.64 34.71 9.33
C LEU A 12 -11.21 35.04 9.81
N VAL A 13 -10.26 34.13 9.65
CA VAL A 13 -8.84 34.46 9.78
C VAL A 13 -8.26 34.56 8.37
N GLY A 14 -8.19 35.76 7.87
CA GLY A 14 -7.40 36.11 6.72
C GLY A 14 -5.91 36.11 7.08
N LEU A 15 -5.11 35.33 6.42
CA LEU A 15 -3.65 35.48 6.40
C LEU A 15 -3.20 35.62 4.96
N MET A 16 -3.08 36.88 4.55
CA MET A 16 -2.14 37.23 3.49
C MET A 16 -0.76 37.31 4.13
N LEU A 17 0.21 36.59 3.59
CA LEU A 17 1.60 37.02 3.47
C LEU A 17 2.38 36.04 2.60
N GLY A 18 2.93 36.59 1.52
CA GLY A 18 3.81 35.88 0.63
C GLY A 18 5.16 35.59 1.28
N GLY A 19 5.75 34.48 0.87
CA GLY A 19 7.11 34.10 1.22
C GLY A 19 7.36 32.70 0.70
N CYS A 20 8.22 32.55 -0.28
CA CYS A 20 8.75 31.26 -0.71
C CYS A 20 9.42 30.58 0.48
N ALA A 21 8.85 29.48 0.94
CA ALA A 21 9.48 28.56 1.88
C ALA A 21 9.10 27.13 1.49
N ASP A 22 10.03 26.23 1.71
CA ASP A 22 10.05 24.83 1.27
C ASP A 22 8.71 24.09 1.45
N SER A 23 8.36 23.34 0.42
CA SER A 23 7.08 22.62 0.29
C SER A 23 6.86 21.49 1.32
N SER A 24 7.90 21.03 2.01
CA SER A 24 7.82 19.97 3.03
C SER A 24 7.19 20.41 4.35
N ASP A 25 7.45 21.64 4.79
CA ASP A 25 6.88 22.17 6.05
C ASP A 25 5.39 22.53 5.93
N SER A 26 4.94 22.84 4.73
CA SER A 26 3.53 23.16 4.45
C SER A 26 2.63 21.93 4.55
N MET A 27 3.09 20.77 4.09
CA MET A 27 2.32 19.52 4.15
C MET A 27 2.22 18.98 5.59
N ALA A 28 3.27 19.09 6.39
CA ALA A 28 3.25 18.66 7.79
C ALA A 28 2.28 19.50 8.63
N ALA A 29 2.28 20.83 8.44
CA ALA A 29 1.37 21.73 9.14
C ALA A 29 -0.10 21.54 8.71
N GLN A 30 -0.33 21.20 7.44
CA GLN A 30 -1.66 20.89 6.93
C GLN A 30 -2.18 19.55 7.48
N LYS A 31 -1.31 18.55 7.60
CA LYS A 31 -1.63 17.24 8.19
C LYS A 31 -1.98 17.37 9.68
N GLU A 32 -1.22 18.15 10.47
CA GLU A 32 -1.54 18.42 11.88
C GLU A 32 -2.86 19.16 12.06
N ALA A 33 -3.14 20.16 11.23
CA ALA A 33 -4.39 20.91 11.29
C ALA A 33 -5.61 20.04 10.94
N MET A 34 -5.47 19.13 9.98
CA MET A 34 -6.50 18.16 9.60
C MET A 34 -6.76 17.13 10.69
N THR A 35 -5.72 16.58 11.32
CA THR A 35 -5.85 15.62 12.43
C THR A 35 -6.57 16.24 13.62
N MET A 36 -6.29 17.50 13.97
CA MET A 36 -6.99 18.19 15.06
C MET A 36 -8.46 18.45 14.75
N ALA A 37 -8.79 18.82 13.52
CA ALA A 37 -10.19 19.07 13.13
C ALA A 37 -11.02 17.79 13.13
N GLN A 38 -10.42 16.67 12.71
CA GLN A 38 -11.04 15.35 12.67
C GLN A 38 -11.30 14.80 14.07
N THR A 39 -10.33 14.92 14.99
CA THR A 39 -10.47 14.52 16.40
C THR A 39 -11.56 15.32 17.10
N GLN A 40 -11.72 16.59 16.76
CA GLN A 40 -12.74 17.45 17.37
C GLN A 40 -14.15 17.12 16.86
N ALA A 41 -14.31 16.81 15.58
CA ALA A 41 -15.60 16.41 14.98
C ALA A 41 -16.09 15.06 15.53
N LEU A 42 -15.19 14.09 15.75
CA LEU A 42 -15.52 12.80 16.35
C LEU A 42 -15.88 12.89 17.84
N GLN A 43 -15.29 13.83 18.58
CA GLN A 43 -15.61 14.05 20.01
C GLN A 43 -16.95 14.77 20.25
N GLU A 44 -17.44 15.58 19.32
CA GLU A 44 -18.71 16.30 19.49
C GLU A 44 -19.95 15.45 19.16
N SER A 45 -19.78 14.33 18.45
CA SER A 45 -20.86 13.40 18.06
C SER A 45 -21.29 12.41 19.18
N GLY A 46 -20.58 12.34 20.28
CA GLY A 46 -20.65 11.21 21.22
C GLY A 46 -21.15 11.49 22.63
N ASN A 47 -22.21 12.29 22.83
CA ASN A 47 -22.73 12.53 24.17
C ASN A 47 -24.25 12.30 24.32
N ASP A 48 -24.69 11.08 23.99
CA ASP A 48 -25.93 10.55 24.52
C ASP A 48 -25.63 9.20 25.18
N ALA A 49 -25.86 9.12 26.50
CA ALA A 49 -25.57 7.99 27.36
C ALA A 49 -26.41 6.77 26.93
N ILE A 50 -25.90 5.99 25.99
CA ILE A 50 -26.32 4.62 25.72
C ILE A 50 -25.49 3.72 26.62
N ALA A 51 -26.12 2.78 27.29
CA ALA A 51 -25.44 1.76 28.08
C ALA A 51 -24.31 1.16 27.22
N GLU A 52 -23.06 1.31 27.66
CA GLU A 52 -21.90 0.77 26.97
C GLU A 52 -22.10 -0.73 26.75
N ALA A 53 -22.45 -1.09 25.51
CA ALA A 53 -22.31 -2.47 25.07
C ALA A 53 -20.81 -2.79 25.14
N ALA A 54 -20.46 -4.00 25.60
CA ALA A 54 -19.08 -4.43 25.57
C ALA A 54 -18.54 -4.28 24.13
N PRO A 55 -17.31 -3.81 23.95
CA PRO A 55 -16.73 -3.65 22.63
C PRO A 55 -16.76 -5.01 21.90
N LEU A 56 -17.11 -4.97 20.63
CA LEU A 56 -17.12 -6.17 19.78
C LEU A 56 -15.69 -6.73 19.67
N SER A 57 -15.58 -8.04 19.65
CA SER A 57 -14.32 -8.70 19.31
C SER A 57 -13.99 -8.48 17.82
N GLN A 58 -12.72 -8.54 17.46
CA GLN A 58 -12.28 -8.45 16.07
C GLN A 58 -13.00 -9.45 15.16
N ALA A 59 -13.21 -10.69 15.64
CA ALA A 59 -13.93 -11.72 14.89
C ALA A 59 -15.41 -11.34 14.63
N GLU A 60 -16.09 -10.69 15.58
CA GLU A 60 -17.46 -10.20 15.39
C GLU A 60 -17.50 -9.03 14.40
N ILE A 61 -16.52 -8.12 14.47
CA ILE A 61 -16.41 -7.00 13.52
C ILE A 61 -16.21 -7.53 12.10
N LEU A 62 -15.26 -8.45 11.90
CA LEU A 62 -14.97 -9.03 10.59
C LEU A 62 -16.14 -9.86 10.04
N ALA A 63 -16.83 -10.61 10.90
CA ALA A 63 -18.01 -11.38 10.50
C ALA A 63 -19.20 -10.51 10.07
N ALA A 64 -19.24 -9.25 10.50
CA ALA A 64 -20.28 -8.28 10.12
C ALA A 64 -19.96 -7.55 8.79
N VAL A 65 -18.75 -7.70 8.25
CA VAL A 65 -18.37 -7.06 6.98
C VAL A 65 -19.08 -7.77 5.82
N PRO A 66 -19.75 -7.01 4.93
CA PRO A 66 -20.42 -7.61 3.77
C PRO A 66 -19.39 -8.02 2.70
N GLU A 67 -19.72 -9.02 1.90
CA GLU A 67 -18.88 -9.43 0.76
C GLU A 67 -18.83 -8.38 -0.35
N ARG A 68 -19.84 -7.49 -0.43
CA ARG A 68 -19.94 -6.42 -1.42
C ARG A 68 -20.60 -5.17 -0.84
N VAL A 69 -20.11 -4.01 -1.26
CA VAL A 69 -20.67 -2.69 -0.94
C VAL A 69 -21.11 -2.00 -2.21
N THR A 70 -22.36 -1.51 -2.22
CA THR A 70 -22.88 -0.67 -3.31
C THR A 70 -23.50 0.58 -2.71
N MET A 71 -22.88 1.74 -2.97
CA MET A 71 -23.36 3.03 -2.49
C MET A 71 -22.85 4.18 -3.37
N GLU A 72 -23.46 5.36 -3.21
CA GLU A 72 -23.01 6.61 -3.82
C GLU A 72 -22.77 7.63 -2.71
N VAL A 73 -21.61 8.26 -2.72
CA VAL A 73 -21.22 9.29 -1.76
C VAL A 73 -21.08 10.61 -2.49
N THR A 74 -21.80 11.63 -2.03
CA THR A 74 -21.79 12.95 -2.66
C THR A 74 -21.07 13.95 -1.74
N GLY A 75 -20.00 14.58 -2.24
CA GLY A 75 -19.29 15.67 -1.61
C GLY A 75 -19.41 16.98 -2.39
N GLU A 76 -18.66 18.01 -1.97
CA GLU A 76 -18.68 19.32 -2.65
C GLU A 76 -18.22 19.21 -4.12
N ASP A 77 -17.24 18.37 -4.40
CA ASP A 77 -16.61 18.22 -5.73
C ASP A 77 -17.28 17.19 -6.62
N GLY A 78 -18.36 16.55 -6.17
CA GLY A 78 -19.11 15.59 -6.98
C GLY A 78 -19.50 14.33 -6.23
N THR A 79 -19.83 13.27 -6.99
CA THR A 79 -20.31 12.00 -6.46
C THR A 79 -19.33 10.89 -6.82
N GLN A 80 -18.89 10.12 -5.79
CA GLN A 80 -18.11 8.91 -5.94
C GLN A 80 -19.04 7.69 -5.84
N LYS A 81 -18.95 6.79 -6.81
CA LYS A 81 -19.61 5.49 -6.77
C LYS A 81 -18.69 4.47 -6.10
N ILE A 82 -19.29 3.64 -5.27
CA ILE A 82 -18.68 2.43 -4.72
C ILE A 82 -19.55 1.26 -5.17
N ASP A 83 -18.97 0.33 -5.89
CA ASP A 83 -19.57 -0.95 -6.25
C ASP A 83 -18.49 -2.02 -6.13
N ALA A 84 -18.09 -2.26 -4.88
CA ALA A 84 -16.87 -2.92 -4.52
C ALA A 84 -17.08 -4.31 -3.93
N GLU A 85 -16.25 -5.27 -4.36
CA GLU A 85 -15.99 -6.49 -3.64
C GLU A 85 -15.18 -6.18 -2.38
N VAL A 86 -15.50 -6.79 -1.24
CA VAL A 86 -14.75 -6.61 0.00
C VAL A 86 -13.86 -7.83 0.23
N ILE A 87 -12.56 -7.59 0.34
CA ILE A 87 -11.55 -8.63 0.52
C ILE A 87 -11.00 -8.55 1.94
N LEU A 88 -11.17 -9.65 2.67
CA LEU A 88 -10.67 -9.81 4.02
C LEU A 88 -9.55 -10.85 4.06
N PRO A 89 -8.54 -10.70 4.90
CA PRO A 89 -7.58 -11.77 5.18
C PRO A 89 -8.24 -12.91 5.97
N ASP A 90 -7.71 -14.11 5.80
CA ASP A 90 -8.21 -15.33 6.47
C ASP A 90 -7.78 -15.45 7.93
N GLN A 91 -6.93 -14.54 8.41
CA GLN A 91 -6.29 -14.60 9.72
C GLN A 91 -6.67 -13.40 10.59
N ALA A 92 -6.36 -13.51 11.89
CA ALA A 92 -6.49 -12.39 12.82
C ALA A 92 -5.62 -11.21 12.35
N ILE A 93 -6.16 -10.02 12.49
CA ILE A 93 -5.51 -8.78 12.10
C ILE A 93 -4.65 -8.27 13.23
N MET A 94 -3.39 -8.07 12.95
CA MET A 94 -2.39 -7.64 13.92
C MET A 94 -1.97 -6.20 13.66
N ALA A 95 -1.34 -5.59 14.65
CA ALA A 95 -0.56 -4.36 14.52
C ALA A 95 0.75 -4.55 15.29
N GLY A 96 1.81 -3.84 14.89
CA GLY A 96 3.07 -4.07 15.58
C GLY A 96 4.25 -3.29 15.04
N THR A 97 5.44 -3.78 15.36
CA THR A 97 6.70 -3.19 14.95
C THR A 97 7.47 -4.10 14.02
N LEU A 98 8.19 -3.46 13.10
CA LEU A 98 9.06 -4.10 12.13
C LEU A 98 10.50 -3.73 12.42
N GLU A 99 11.41 -4.66 12.24
CA GLU A 99 12.84 -4.41 12.23
C GLU A 99 13.36 -4.61 10.81
N LYS A 100 14.07 -3.59 10.29
CA LYS A 100 14.75 -3.73 9.00
C LYS A 100 15.75 -4.86 9.10
N ARG A 101 15.72 -5.76 8.13
CA ARG A 101 16.65 -6.86 8.06
C ARG A 101 17.99 -6.38 7.55
N ASP A 102 19.03 -6.70 8.29
CA ASP A 102 20.39 -6.45 7.87
C ASP A 102 20.90 -7.63 7.03
N PHE A 103 21.36 -7.33 5.84
CA PHE A 103 22.04 -8.28 4.98
C PHE A 103 23.54 -8.00 5.00
N SER A 104 24.32 -9.07 4.95
CA SER A 104 25.76 -8.99 4.68
C SER A 104 26.07 -9.72 3.38
N GLU A 105 27.14 -9.33 2.71
CA GLU A 105 27.58 -9.98 1.47
C GLU A 105 27.81 -11.49 1.68
N ASP A 106 28.51 -11.87 2.76
CA ASP A 106 28.72 -13.28 3.10
C ASP A 106 27.42 -14.01 3.39
N GLY A 107 26.47 -13.37 4.07
CA GLY A 107 25.15 -13.93 4.35
C GLY A 107 24.33 -14.19 3.07
N ILE A 108 24.34 -13.24 2.13
CA ILE A 108 23.70 -13.40 0.82
C ILE A 108 24.36 -14.55 0.05
N LYS A 109 25.68 -14.62 0.03
CA LYS A 109 26.42 -15.71 -0.62
C LYS A 109 26.12 -17.07 0.01
N ASP A 110 26.00 -17.14 1.32
CA ASP A 110 25.63 -18.37 2.02
C ASP A 110 24.19 -18.83 1.67
N TYR A 111 23.25 -17.91 1.53
CA TYR A 111 21.88 -18.24 1.10
C TYR A 111 21.83 -18.75 -0.34
N LEU A 112 22.66 -18.24 -1.23
CA LEU A 112 22.64 -18.56 -2.66
C LEU A 112 23.60 -19.67 -3.05
N LYS A 113 24.47 -20.15 -2.15
CA LYS A 113 25.57 -21.08 -2.41
C LYS A 113 25.18 -22.35 -3.15
N ASP A 114 24.02 -22.94 -2.80
CA ASP A 114 23.53 -24.17 -3.43
C ASP A 114 22.23 -23.88 -4.21
N SER A 115 22.04 -22.64 -4.60
CA SER A 115 20.84 -22.17 -5.27
C SER A 115 20.82 -22.60 -6.74
N LYS A 116 19.66 -23.04 -7.22
CA LYS A 116 19.46 -23.26 -8.65
C LYS A 116 19.48 -21.95 -9.47
N PHE A 117 19.37 -20.81 -8.81
CA PHE A 117 19.32 -19.50 -9.46
C PHE A 117 20.72 -18.96 -9.81
N VAL A 118 21.78 -19.52 -9.26
CA VAL A 118 23.16 -19.06 -9.46
C VAL A 118 24.02 -20.23 -9.90
N ASP A 119 24.64 -20.09 -11.07
CA ASP A 119 25.51 -21.15 -11.61
C ASP A 119 26.97 -21.02 -11.11
N ASP A 120 27.39 -19.80 -10.80
CA ASP A 120 28.76 -19.52 -10.38
C ASP A 120 28.77 -18.35 -9.38
N MET A 121 29.08 -18.67 -8.14
CA MET A 121 29.12 -17.70 -7.05
C MET A 121 30.22 -16.61 -7.21
N GLU A 122 31.28 -16.89 -8.00
CA GLU A 122 32.34 -15.92 -8.27
C GLU A 122 31.88 -14.77 -9.19
N ARG A 123 30.75 -14.98 -9.90
CA ARG A 123 30.16 -13.97 -10.79
C ARG A 123 29.16 -13.07 -10.09
N LEU A 124 28.80 -13.36 -8.84
CA LEU A 124 27.88 -12.50 -8.10
C LEU A 124 28.57 -11.22 -7.68
N ASP A 125 28.05 -10.11 -8.12
CA ASP A 125 28.33 -8.78 -7.61
C ASP A 125 27.22 -8.36 -6.62
N ILE A 126 27.61 -8.01 -5.41
CA ILE A 126 26.69 -7.68 -4.32
C ILE A 126 27.04 -6.29 -3.80
N LEU A 127 26.15 -5.34 -4.06
CA LEU A 127 26.25 -3.99 -3.52
C LEU A 127 25.29 -3.85 -2.35
N ILE A 128 25.79 -3.44 -1.21
CA ILE A 128 24.99 -3.13 -0.01
C ILE A 128 25.09 -1.64 0.25
N ASP A 129 24.01 -0.93 0.01
CA ASP A 129 23.81 0.48 0.29
C ASP A 129 22.71 0.63 1.36
N PRO A 130 22.70 1.69 2.18
CA PRO A 130 21.66 1.93 3.17
C PRO A 130 20.23 1.87 2.64
N ASP A 131 20.03 2.24 1.37
CA ASP A 131 18.70 2.35 0.75
C ASP A 131 18.35 1.19 -0.18
N VAL A 132 19.34 0.42 -0.61
CA VAL A 132 19.12 -0.69 -1.54
C VAL A 132 20.24 -1.73 -1.47
N ILE A 133 19.86 -2.99 -1.61
CA ILE A 133 20.80 -4.09 -1.81
C ILE A 133 20.62 -4.56 -3.25
N VAL A 134 21.70 -4.58 -4.01
CA VAL A 134 21.68 -5.07 -5.39
C VAL A 134 22.50 -6.35 -5.47
N ILE A 135 21.91 -7.40 -5.97
CA ILE A 135 22.55 -8.70 -6.24
C ILE A 135 22.47 -8.93 -7.74
N ARG A 136 23.60 -9.07 -8.41
CA ARG A 136 23.71 -9.21 -9.85
C ARG A 136 24.65 -10.34 -10.24
N ASP A 137 24.25 -11.17 -11.21
CA ASP A 137 25.17 -12.10 -11.87
C ASP A 137 25.84 -11.37 -13.06
N THR A 138 27.13 -11.17 -13.01
CA THR A 138 27.90 -10.45 -14.05
C THR A 138 27.90 -11.13 -15.42
N ALA A 139 27.43 -12.38 -15.53
CA ALA A 139 27.20 -13.00 -16.83
C ALA A 139 26.04 -12.34 -17.60
N TYR A 140 25.13 -11.70 -16.90
CA TYR A 140 23.93 -11.05 -17.45
C TYR A 140 24.01 -9.51 -17.34
N ASP A 141 25.24 -8.95 -17.28
CA ASP A 141 25.52 -7.51 -17.11
C ASP A 141 25.12 -6.64 -18.33
N LYS A 142 24.45 -7.24 -19.28
CA LYS A 142 23.86 -6.50 -20.41
C LYS A 142 22.37 -6.51 -20.26
N ASP A 143 21.79 -5.31 -20.44
CA ASP A 143 20.34 -5.23 -20.62
C ASP A 143 19.96 -6.23 -21.71
N PRO A 144 19.13 -7.23 -21.39
CA PRO A 144 18.69 -8.16 -22.42
C PRO A 144 17.97 -7.37 -23.50
N ASP A 145 18.35 -7.63 -24.78
CA ASP A 145 17.59 -7.07 -25.89
C ASP A 145 16.18 -7.68 -25.84
N MET A 146 15.24 -6.94 -25.26
CA MET A 146 13.84 -7.34 -25.17
C MET A 146 13.21 -7.19 -26.55
N GLU A 147 12.93 -8.33 -27.22
CA GLU A 147 12.37 -8.31 -28.57
C GLU A 147 10.84 -8.14 -28.57
N ALA A 148 10.15 -8.82 -27.67
CA ALA A 148 8.69 -8.77 -27.55
C ALA A 148 8.24 -9.35 -26.18
N GLU A 149 7.08 -8.90 -25.71
CA GLU A 149 6.41 -9.53 -24.57
C GLU A 149 6.02 -10.97 -24.95
N ASN A 150 6.26 -11.92 -24.03
CA ASN A 150 5.92 -13.30 -24.22
C ASN A 150 4.50 -13.60 -23.71
N GLU A 151 3.50 -13.41 -24.59
CA GLU A 151 2.10 -13.64 -24.24
C GLU A 151 1.79 -15.11 -23.88
N ASP A 152 2.64 -16.06 -24.29
CA ASP A 152 2.48 -17.50 -24.03
C ASP A 152 3.18 -17.94 -22.74
N ALA A 153 3.82 -17.04 -22.00
CA ALA A 153 4.56 -17.37 -20.79
C ALA A 153 3.66 -17.91 -19.68
N ASP A 154 4.14 -18.95 -19.00
CA ASP A 154 3.53 -19.40 -17.74
C ASP A 154 3.95 -18.47 -16.58
N LEU A 155 3.30 -17.31 -16.47
CA LEU A 155 3.58 -16.32 -15.42
C LEU A 155 3.44 -16.90 -14.01
N ASN A 156 2.55 -17.88 -13.81
CA ASN A 156 2.42 -18.54 -12.50
C ASN A 156 3.66 -19.36 -12.15
N ALA A 157 4.26 -20.05 -13.12
CA ALA A 157 5.51 -20.79 -12.89
C ALA A 157 6.66 -19.82 -12.58
N TYR A 158 6.76 -18.71 -13.28
CA TYR A 158 7.78 -17.68 -13.02
C TYR A 158 7.60 -16.99 -11.67
N GLN A 159 6.36 -16.67 -11.30
CA GLN A 159 6.04 -16.11 -9.98
C GLN A 159 6.45 -17.10 -8.86
N GLN A 160 6.25 -18.40 -9.05
CA GLN A 160 6.72 -19.42 -8.10
C GLN A 160 8.25 -19.43 -7.98
N LEU A 161 8.96 -19.26 -9.11
CA LEU A 161 10.42 -19.16 -9.11
C LEU A 161 10.90 -17.92 -8.35
N ALA A 162 10.30 -16.76 -8.59
CA ALA A 162 10.61 -15.54 -7.86
C ALA A 162 10.36 -15.69 -6.35
N ASN A 163 9.22 -16.29 -5.96
CA ASN A 163 8.91 -16.59 -4.57
C ASN A 163 9.92 -17.56 -3.93
N GLU A 164 10.40 -18.55 -4.69
CA GLU A 164 11.43 -19.48 -4.22
C GLU A 164 12.77 -18.78 -4.01
N LEU A 165 13.16 -17.87 -4.91
CA LEU A 165 14.36 -17.04 -4.76
C LEU A 165 14.29 -16.19 -3.48
N MET A 166 13.18 -15.47 -3.26
CA MET A 166 12.99 -14.66 -2.07
C MET A 166 13.05 -15.51 -0.80
N ARG A 167 12.39 -16.67 -0.80
CA ARG A 167 12.43 -17.62 0.33
C ARG A 167 13.85 -18.16 0.59
N GLN A 168 14.66 -18.40 -0.44
CA GLN A 168 16.07 -18.80 -0.27
C GLN A 168 16.91 -17.72 0.39
N LEU A 169 16.65 -16.45 0.06
CA LEU A 169 17.24 -15.31 0.75
C LEU A 169 16.70 -15.13 2.17
N GLY A 170 15.74 -15.99 2.59
CA GLY A 170 15.07 -15.95 3.88
C GLY A 170 14.10 -14.77 3.99
N SER A 171 13.71 -14.14 2.90
CA SER A 171 12.71 -13.09 2.86
C SER A 171 11.29 -13.66 2.86
N GLU A 172 10.37 -12.99 3.55
CA GLU A 172 8.95 -13.30 3.53
C GLU A 172 8.18 -12.58 2.42
N GLN A 173 8.90 -11.80 1.60
CA GLN A 173 8.31 -11.12 0.45
C GLN A 173 7.79 -12.12 -0.58
N LYS A 174 6.71 -11.74 -1.26
CA LYS A 174 6.13 -12.52 -2.37
C LYS A 174 6.06 -11.67 -3.63
N ALA A 175 6.36 -12.29 -4.76
CA ALA A 175 6.13 -11.70 -6.07
C ALA A 175 4.61 -11.54 -6.28
N VAL A 176 4.20 -10.33 -6.61
CA VAL A 176 2.78 -9.97 -6.82
C VAL A 176 2.50 -9.64 -8.27
N GLU A 177 3.50 -9.16 -8.98
CA GLU A 177 3.44 -8.80 -10.39
C GLU A 177 4.67 -9.33 -11.12
N GLY A 178 4.57 -9.52 -12.42
CA GLY A 178 5.69 -9.85 -13.27
C GLY A 178 5.30 -9.88 -14.73
N THR A 179 6.28 -9.63 -15.59
CA THR A 179 6.13 -9.63 -17.04
C THR A 179 7.23 -10.51 -17.65
N SER A 180 6.90 -11.30 -18.66
CA SER A 180 7.86 -12.11 -19.40
C SER A 180 8.11 -11.54 -20.79
N TYR A 181 9.37 -11.59 -21.21
CA TYR A 181 9.83 -11.13 -22.52
C TYR A 181 10.66 -12.23 -23.19
N LEU A 182 10.65 -12.23 -24.52
CA LEU A 182 11.60 -12.99 -25.31
C LEU A 182 12.81 -12.11 -25.57
N GLY A 183 13.97 -12.53 -25.10
CA GLY A 183 15.24 -11.86 -25.33
C GLY A 183 16.19 -12.70 -26.17
N SER A 184 17.26 -12.09 -26.69
CA SER A 184 18.29 -12.76 -27.47
C SER A 184 19.02 -13.86 -26.69
N ASP A 185 19.08 -13.70 -25.36
CA ASP A 185 19.84 -14.56 -24.44
C ASP A 185 18.95 -15.54 -23.66
N GLY A 186 17.63 -15.57 -23.93
CA GLY A 186 16.67 -16.46 -23.29
C GLY A 186 15.36 -15.78 -22.93
N GLU A 187 14.52 -16.47 -22.17
CA GLU A 187 13.28 -15.91 -21.66
C GLU A 187 13.56 -15.08 -20.42
N VAL A 188 13.19 -13.79 -20.47
CA VAL A 188 13.39 -12.80 -19.40
C VAL A 188 12.10 -12.67 -18.61
N TYR A 189 12.19 -12.76 -17.30
CA TYR A 189 11.07 -12.51 -16.41
C TYR A 189 11.41 -11.44 -15.38
N ASP A 190 10.78 -10.29 -15.50
CA ASP A 190 10.82 -9.23 -14.51
C ASP A 190 9.71 -9.42 -13.48
N PHE A 191 10.02 -9.22 -12.22
CA PHE A 191 9.06 -9.38 -11.14
C PHE A 191 9.20 -8.31 -10.06
N TRP A 192 8.08 -8.04 -9.42
CA TRP A 192 7.96 -7.11 -8.29
C TRP A 192 7.42 -7.85 -7.08
N THR A 193 7.98 -7.54 -5.92
CA THR A 193 7.58 -8.18 -4.67
C THR A 193 6.95 -7.20 -3.72
N THR A 194 6.08 -7.71 -2.86
CA THR A 194 5.61 -7.00 -1.68
C THR A 194 5.91 -7.79 -0.41
N ALA A 195 5.97 -7.10 0.73
CA ALA A 195 6.06 -7.78 2.01
C ALA A 195 4.71 -8.42 2.36
N MET A 196 4.77 -9.51 3.08
CA MET A 196 3.58 -10.19 3.62
C MET A 196 3.73 -10.29 5.13
N ILE A 197 2.66 -10.02 5.84
CA ILE A 197 2.54 -10.27 7.27
C ILE A 197 1.38 -11.25 7.43
N HIS A 198 1.66 -12.45 7.94
CA HIS A 198 0.66 -13.51 8.08
C HIS A 198 -0.16 -13.74 6.80
N ASP A 199 0.52 -13.87 5.66
CA ASP A 199 -0.08 -14.01 4.33
C ASP A 199 -1.02 -12.86 3.89
N THR A 200 -1.00 -11.75 4.61
CA THR A 200 -1.72 -10.52 4.26
C THR A 200 -0.78 -9.53 3.62
N LEU A 201 -1.24 -8.92 2.53
CA LEU A 201 -0.50 -7.92 1.76
C LEU A 201 -0.09 -6.74 2.64
N VAL A 202 1.16 -6.29 2.50
CA VAL A 202 1.66 -5.05 3.09
C VAL A 202 1.84 -4.02 2.00
N GLU A 203 1.08 -2.94 2.09
CA GLU A 203 1.23 -1.79 1.21
C GLU A 203 2.37 -0.90 1.71
N ALA A 204 3.21 -0.43 0.81
CA ALA A 204 4.22 0.55 1.18
C ALA A 204 3.57 1.93 1.32
N ASN A 205 3.80 2.59 2.46
CA ASN A 205 3.39 3.98 2.62
C ASN A 205 4.44 4.89 1.97
N SER A 206 3.96 5.71 1.08
CA SER A 206 4.70 6.77 0.39
C SER A 206 5.69 6.37 -0.71
N GLN A 207 5.51 7.11 -1.71
CA GLN A 207 6.26 7.32 -2.94
C GLN A 207 7.79 7.38 -2.75
N PRO A 208 8.56 6.81 -3.67
CA PRO A 208 8.11 6.38 -5.01
C PRO A 208 8.10 4.85 -5.22
N LYS A 209 8.11 4.00 -4.20
CA LYS A 209 8.29 2.56 -4.39
C LYS A 209 7.11 1.78 -3.83
N ALA A 210 6.20 1.41 -4.74
CA ALA A 210 5.11 0.48 -4.44
C ALA A 210 5.62 -0.96 -4.14
N TYR A 211 6.92 -1.22 -4.38
CA TYR A 211 7.50 -2.55 -4.27
C TYR A 211 8.64 -2.59 -3.27
N PHE A 212 8.76 -3.72 -2.57
CA PHE A 212 9.85 -3.95 -1.62
C PHE A 212 11.10 -4.50 -2.31
N SER A 213 10.95 -5.24 -3.41
CA SER A 213 12.05 -5.67 -4.25
C SER A 213 11.62 -5.74 -5.71
N VAL A 214 12.59 -5.59 -6.60
CA VAL A 214 12.43 -5.77 -8.05
C VAL A 214 13.52 -6.72 -8.52
N GLY A 215 13.18 -7.70 -9.32
CA GLY A 215 14.17 -8.64 -9.82
C GLY A 215 13.91 -9.11 -11.23
N THR A 216 14.97 -9.61 -11.86
CA THR A 216 14.97 -10.18 -13.21
C THR A 216 15.56 -11.57 -13.18
N LEU A 217 14.84 -12.52 -13.77
CA LEU A 217 15.32 -13.88 -14.04
C LEU A 217 15.49 -14.04 -15.55
N ILE A 218 16.58 -14.70 -15.98
CA ILE A 218 16.81 -15.10 -17.37
C ILE A 218 16.90 -16.62 -17.40
N ASP A 219 16.02 -17.28 -18.15
CA ASP A 219 15.89 -18.75 -18.16
C ASP A 219 15.81 -19.35 -16.74
N GLY A 220 15.15 -18.64 -15.83
CA GLY A 220 15.00 -19.02 -14.43
C GLY A 220 16.25 -18.83 -13.57
N LYS A 221 17.30 -18.17 -14.08
CA LYS A 221 18.51 -17.80 -13.33
C LYS A 221 18.43 -16.33 -12.90
N LEU A 222 19.01 -16.02 -11.76
CA LEU A 222 19.11 -14.66 -11.28
C LEU A 222 20.01 -13.83 -12.19
N SER A 223 19.44 -12.79 -12.79
CA SER A 223 20.18 -11.73 -13.46
C SER A 223 20.45 -10.59 -12.50
N GLU A 224 19.41 -10.00 -11.99
CA GLU A 224 19.48 -8.90 -11.01
C GLU A 224 18.34 -9.01 -9.98
N LEU A 225 18.64 -8.59 -8.75
CA LEU A 225 17.64 -8.39 -7.70
C LEU A 225 18.01 -7.15 -6.89
N SER A 226 17.12 -6.17 -6.87
CA SER A 226 17.22 -4.97 -6.04
C SER A 226 16.24 -5.07 -4.88
N ILE A 227 16.76 -5.15 -3.65
CA ILE A 227 15.98 -5.19 -2.40
C ILE A 227 16.01 -3.80 -1.77
N TYR A 228 14.90 -3.09 -1.79
CA TYR A 228 14.78 -1.75 -1.20
C TYR A 228 14.41 -1.78 0.26
N ALA A 229 13.60 -2.77 0.66
CA ALA A 229 13.21 -2.98 2.03
C ALA A 229 12.94 -4.46 2.28
N ASP A 230 13.40 -4.97 3.40
CA ASP A 230 13.01 -6.26 3.93
C ASP A 230 12.92 -6.16 5.45
N TYR A 231 11.86 -6.68 6.02
CA TYR A 231 11.52 -6.48 7.41
C TYR A 231 11.16 -7.79 8.09
N LEU A 232 11.49 -7.87 9.38
CA LEU A 232 11.05 -8.93 10.28
C LEU A 232 10.05 -8.36 11.27
N VAL A 233 8.96 -9.06 11.49
CA VAL A 233 8.02 -8.74 12.57
C VAL A 233 8.72 -8.94 13.91
N LYS A 234 8.68 -7.92 14.77
CA LYS A 234 9.31 -7.95 16.11
C LYS A 234 8.30 -8.15 17.22
N ASP A 235 7.35 -7.25 17.28
CA ASP A 235 6.31 -7.27 18.30
C ASP A 235 4.99 -7.07 17.56
N GLU A 236 4.00 -7.86 17.98
CA GLU A 236 2.67 -7.78 17.40
C GLU A 236 1.61 -8.00 18.47
N GLU A 237 0.47 -7.37 18.28
CA GLU A 237 -0.72 -7.54 19.09
C GLU A 237 -1.96 -7.52 18.20
N GLU A 238 -3.04 -8.12 18.65
CA GLU A 238 -4.30 -8.09 17.92
C GLU A 238 -4.81 -6.64 17.80
N ALA A 239 -5.09 -6.20 16.57
CA ALA A 239 -5.54 -4.84 16.32
C ALA A 239 -6.99 -4.63 16.77
N SER A 240 -7.25 -3.49 17.40
CA SER A 240 -8.62 -3.08 17.76
C SER A 240 -9.28 -2.39 16.56
N LEU A 241 -9.98 -3.17 15.75
CA LEU A 241 -10.62 -2.66 14.54
C LEU A 241 -11.85 -1.81 14.88
N MET A 242 -12.07 -0.77 14.09
CA MET A 242 -13.34 -0.04 14.01
C MET A 242 -14.37 -0.87 13.24
N GLU A 243 -15.64 -0.72 13.55
CA GLU A 243 -16.71 -1.35 12.77
C GLU A 243 -16.67 -0.86 11.31
N PHE A 244 -16.85 -1.77 10.36
CA PHE A 244 -16.77 -1.42 8.94
C PHE A 244 -17.80 -0.36 8.53
N SER A 245 -18.96 -0.34 9.15
CA SER A 245 -19.97 0.71 8.97
C SER A 245 -19.46 2.11 9.35
N ASP A 246 -18.57 2.20 10.35
CA ASP A 246 -18.00 3.47 10.78
C ASP A 246 -16.82 3.88 9.88
N ILE A 247 -16.09 2.93 9.31
CA ILE A 247 -15.12 3.19 8.22
C ILE A 247 -15.82 3.79 7.00
N LEU A 248 -16.97 3.25 6.58
CA LEU A 248 -17.76 3.83 5.48
C LEU A 248 -18.25 5.25 5.81
N LYS A 249 -18.70 5.50 7.04
CA LYS A 249 -19.06 6.86 7.48
C LYS A 249 -17.86 7.82 7.50
N ALA A 250 -16.68 7.34 7.88
CA ALA A 250 -15.45 8.14 7.80
C ALA A 250 -15.16 8.54 6.35
N PHE A 251 -15.28 7.60 5.41
CA PHE A 251 -15.16 7.87 3.97
C PHE A 251 -16.18 8.92 3.51
N GLU A 252 -17.48 8.76 3.87
CA GLU A 252 -18.53 9.74 3.56
C GLU A 252 -18.17 11.12 4.10
N THR A 253 -17.77 11.21 5.36
CA THR A 253 -17.39 12.47 6.03
C THR A 253 -16.22 13.16 5.33
N LEU A 254 -15.23 12.41 4.89
CA LEU A 254 -14.08 12.95 4.15
C LEU A 254 -14.51 13.52 2.78
N MET A 255 -15.40 12.84 2.08
CA MET A 255 -16.00 13.33 0.83
C MET A 255 -16.83 14.59 1.03
N GLU A 256 -17.74 14.60 2.03
CA GLU A 256 -18.59 15.73 2.35
C GLU A 256 -17.81 17.00 2.71
N ASN A 257 -16.66 16.82 3.37
CA ASN A 257 -15.78 17.92 3.76
C ASN A 257 -14.76 18.31 2.67
N GLY A 258 -14.80 17.71 1.49
CA GLY A 258 -13.87 17.97 0.39
C GLY A 258 -12.42 17.58 0.70
N VAL A 259 -12.20 16.70 1.68
CA VAL A 259 -10.85 16.18 2.02
C VAL A 259 -10.39 15.16 0.99
N ILE A 260 -11.32 14.33 0.52
CA ILE A 260 -11.13 13.46 -0.63
C ILE A 260 -12.10 13.91 -1.72
N VAL A 261 -11.66 13.82 -2.98
CA VAL A 261 -12.46 14.21 -4.14
C VAL A 261 -12.79 12.97 -4.98
N PRO A 262 -13.89 12.98 -5.76
CA PRO A 262 -14.21 11.86 -6.63
C PRO A 262 -13.08 11.53 -7.59
N THR A 263 -13.01 10.27 -8.00
CA THR A 263 -12.08 9.85 -9.05
C THR A 263 -12.32 10.66 -10.32
N PRO A 264 -11.25 11.09 -11.01
CA PRO A 264 -11.38 11.68 -12.33
C PRO A 264 -12.16 10.71 -13.24
N SER A 265 -13.03 11.18 -14.10
CA SER A 265 -13.89 10.34 -14.94
C SER A 265 -15.00 9.53 -14.25
N GLY A 266 -15.18 9.65 -12.91
CA GLY A 266 -16.27 9.02 -12.17
C GLY A 266 -16.18 7.48 -12.10
N GLN A 267 -14.97 6.94 -12.17
CA GLN A 267 -14.75 5.50 -12.01
C GLN A 267 -15.18 5.04 -10.62
N PRO A 268 -15.88 3.90 -10.51
CA PRO A 268 -16.27 3.37 -9.21
C PRO A 268 -15.06 2.84 -8.44
N VAL A 269 -15.17 2.84 -7.12
CA VAL A 269 -14.35 1.97 -6.28
C VAL A 269 -14.85 0.54 -6.53
N GLU A 270 -13.95 -0.36 -6.95
CA GLU A 270 -14.29 -1.74 -7.34
C GLU A 270 -13.86 -2.77 -6.32
N THR A 271 -12.88 -2.43 -5.49
CA THR A 271 -12.38 -3.29 -4.42
C THR A 271 -12.21 -2.48 -3.14
N ILE A 272 -12.59 -3.06 -2.02
CA ILE A 272 -12.25 -2.58 -0.68
C ILE A 272 -11.51 -3.71 0.03
N ARG A 273 -10.25 -3.47 0.34
CA ARG A 273 -9.37 -4.51 0.89
C ARG A 273 -8.90 -4.15 2.29
N LEU A 274 -9.01 -5.09 3.23
CA LEU A 274 -8.33 -4.99 4.51
C LEU A 274 -6.91 -5.57 4.35
N CYS A 275 -5.92 -4.72 4.51
CA CYS A 275 -4.51 -5.08 4.37
C CYS A 275 -3.67 -4.33 5.41
N TYR A 276 -2.35 -4.42 5.30
CA TYR A 276 -1.45 -3.69 6.18
C TYR A 276 -0.81 -2.51 5.46
N MET A 277 -0.54 -1.46 6.23
CA MET A 277 0.36 -0.39 5.85
C MET A 277 1.61 -0.47 6.72
N ALA A 278 2.79 -0.38 6.09
CA ALA A 278 4.05 -0.22 6.79
C ALA A 278 4.49 1.24 6.72
N ASP A 279 4.81 1.82 7.87
CA ASP A 279 5.22 3.22 7.99
C ASP A 279 6.46 3.37 8.86
N ALA A 280 7.32 4.31 8.47
CA ALA A 280 8.45 4.73 9.27
C ALA A 280 8.03 5.92 10.14
N ARG A 281 7.64 5.66 11.39
CA ARG A 281 7.31 6.72 12.36
C ARG A 281 8.53 7.04 13.22
N GLY A 282 9.28 8.05 12.81
CA GLY A 282 10.55 8.40 13.46
C GLY A 282 11.63 7.34 13.24
N ASN A 283 12.17 6.76 14.33
CA ASN A 283 13.18 5.71 14.28
C ASN A 283 12.58 4.29 14.36
N LYS A 284 11.25 4.15 14.28
CA LYS A 284 10.57 2.86 14.36
C LYS A 284 9.82 2.62 13.07
N TYR A 285 9.93 1.42 12.57
CA TYR A 285 9.04 0.92 11.54
C TYR A 285 7.87 0.24 12.24
N THR A 286 6.65 0.57 11.82
CA THR A 286 5.42 -0.01 12.35
C THR A 286 4.58 -0.53 11.20
N PHE A 287 3.78 -1.55 11.48
CA PHE A 287 2.70 -1.95 10.58
C PHE A 287 1.38 -1.88 11.33
N TYR A 288 0.34 -1.54 10.60
CA TYR A 288 -1.02 -1.40 11.12
C TYR A 288 -2.04 -1.69 10.03
N PRO A 289 -3.24 -2.16 10.40
CA PRO A 289 -4.26 -2.49 9.41
C PRO A 289 -4.87 -1.23 8.81
N VAL A 290 -5.16 -1.30 7.52
CA VAL A 290 -5.82 -0.25 6.76
C VAL A 290 -6.90 -0.82 5.86
N TRP A 291 -7.93 -0.01 5.60
CA TRP A 291 -8.89 -0.24 4.55
C TRP A 291 -8.44 0.50 3.29
N ASN A 292 -8.11 -0.25 2.26
CA ASN A 292 -7.71 0.26 0.96
C ASN A 292 -8.90 0.23 0.01
N PHE A 293 -9.32 1.41 -0.47
CA PHE A 293 -10.36 1.60 -1.47
C PHE A 293 -9.68 1.72 -2.83
N GLU A 294 -9.88 0.73 -3.70
CA GLU A 294 -9.16 0.59 -4.96
C GLU A 294 -10.08 0.92 -6.15
N VAL A 295 -9.49 1.58 -7.15
CA VAL A 295 -10.09 1.85 -8.45
C VAL A 295 -9.24 1.22 -9.54
N SER A 296 -9.86 0.75 -10.61
CA SER A 296 -9.15 0.27 -11.78
C SER A 296 -9.09 1.36 -12.83
N TYR A 297 -7.90 1.69 -13.28
CA TYR A 297 -7.69 2.62 -14.39
C TYR A 297 -7.49 1.84 -15.69
N THR A 298 -8.13 2.31 -16.76
CA THR A 298 -7.93 1.74 -18.10
C THR A 298 -6.63 2.26 -18.72
N ALA A 299 -6.06 1.49 -19.66
CA ALA A 299 -4.86 1.85 -20.43
C ALA A 299 -4.93 3.23 -21.11
N GLU A 300 -6.12 3.67 -21.55
CA GLU A 300 -6.33 5.02 -22.11
C GLU A 300 -6.01 6.13 -21.10
N TRP A 301 -6.22 5.87 -19.81
CA TRP A 301 -5.97 6.83 -18.75
C TRP A 301 -4.48 6.90 -18.40
N LEU A 302 -3.79 5.78 -18.45
CA LEU A 302 -2.36 5.65 -18.13
C LEU A 302 -1.43 6.01 -19.34
N LYS A 303 -1.99 6.49 -20.44
CA LYS A 303 -1.24 6.98 -21.61
C LYS A 303 -0.20 6.01 -22.17
N GLY A 304 -0.55 4.78 -22.38
CA GLY A 304 0.28 3.84 -23.11
C GLY A 304 0.65 2.58 -22.34
N ASP A 305 0.02 2.35 -21.24
CA ASP A 305 0.11 1.08 -20.55
C ASP A 305 -1.03 0.15 -21.01
N ASP A 306 -0.73 -1.12 -21.27
CA ASP A 306 -1.61 -2.02 -22.03
C ASP A 306 -2.64 -2.79 -21.17
N GLY A 307 -2.88 -2.40 -19.91
CA GLY A 307 -3.80 -3.10 -19.03
C GLY A 307 -4.58 -2.23 -18.03
N PRO A 308 -5.61 -2.78 -17.37
CA PRO A 308 -6.22 -2.14 -16.23
C PRO A 308 -5.31 -2.31 -15.00
N HIS A 309 -4.93 -1.22 -14.37
CA HIS A 309 -4.18 -1.23 -13.12
C HIS A 309 -5.08 -0.88 -11.96
N ALA A 310 -5.10 -1.73 -10.95
CA ALA A 310 -5.73 -1.40 -9.68
C ALA A 310 -4.85 -0.37 -8.94
N THR A 311 -5.44 0.76 -8.59
CA THR A 311 -4.73 1.83 -7.88
C THR A 311 -5.46 2.15 -6.60
N ARG A 312 -4.70 2.34 -5.53
CA ARG A 312 -5.23 2.87 -4.28
C ARG A 312 -5.84 4.24 -4.54
N TYR A 313 -7.07 4.40 -4.14
CA TYR A 313 -7.77 5.68 -4.23
C TYR A 313 -7.81 6.38 -2.88
N VAL A 314 -8.27 5.68 -1.85
CA VAL A 314 -8.29 6.18 -0.48
C VAL A 314 -7.85 5.05 0.45
N VAL A 315 -6.98 5.37 1.40
CA VAL A 315 -6.55 4.45 2.44
C VAL A 315 -6.93 5.02 3.80
N LEU A 316 -7.72 4.28 4.56
CA LEU A 316 -8.15 4.64 5.91
C LEU A 316 -7.52 3.70 6.93
N ASP A 317 -7.03 4.23 8.04
CA ASP A 317 -6.61 3.43 9.19
C ASP A 317 -7.82 2.62 9.71
N ALA A 318 -7.67 1.29 9.81
CA ALA A 318 -8.77 0.40 10.15
C ALA A 318 -9.15 0.45 11.64
N CYS A 319 -8.32 1.04 12.49
CA CYS A 319 -8.56 1.18 13.91
C CYS A 319 -9.19 2.53 14.27
N THR A 320 -8.91 3.58 13.48
CA THR A 320 -9.32 4.96 13.82
C THR A 320 -10.21 5.61 12.77
N GLY A 321 -10.27 5.08 11.55
CA GLY A 321 -10.95 5.71 10.41
C GLY A 321 -10.25 6.95 9.87
N GLU A 322 -9.04 7.26 10.36
CA GLU A 322 -8.28 8.42 9.89
C GLU A 322 -7.77 8.19 8.46
N LEU A 323 -7.70 9.27 7.68
CA LEU A 323 -7.14 9.25 6.34
C LEU A 323 -5.61 9.03 6.42
N VAL A 324 -5.15 7.93 5.84
CA VAL A 324 -3.72 7.62 5.71
C VAL A 324 -3.20 8.18 4.39
N GLU A 325 -3.91 7.91 3.30
CA GLU A 325 -3.49 8.27 1.96
C GLU A 325 -4.69 8.55 1.05
N HIS A 326 -4.54 9.50 0.14
CA HIS A 326 -5.51 9.80 -0.91
C HIS A 326 -4.79 10.06 -2.23
N HIS A 327 -5.03 9.19 -3.19
CA HIS A 327 -4.50 9.34 -4.55
C HIS A 327 -5.57 9.90 -5.48
N ILE A 328 -5.34 11.09 -5.96
CA ILE A 328 -6.06 11.60 -7.11
C ILE A 328 -5.24 11.14 -8.32
N GLY A 329 -5.72 10.16 -9.05
CA GLY A 329 -5.07 9.69 -10.26
C GLY A 329 -4.82 10.86 -11.21
N GLY A 330 -3.65 11.43 -11.09
CA GLY A 330 -3.13 12.48 -11.93
C GLY A 330 -1.70 12.09 -12.25
N VAL A 331 -1.49 11.72 -13.50
CA VAL A 331 -0.15 11.65 -14.05
C VAL A 331 0.37 13.08 -14.05
N GLU A 332 1.33 13.41 -13.20
CA GLU A 332 2.21 14.55 -13.42
C GLU A 332 3.18 14.26 -14.56
#